data_59a0ca6e292e9a37ad221360827a9f62
#
_entry.id   59a0ca6e292e9a37ad221360827a9f62
#
_cell.length_a   1.000
_cell.length_b   1.000
_cell.length_c   1.000
_cell.angle_alpha   90.00
_cell.angle_beta   90.00
_cell.angle_gamma   90.00
#
_symmetry.space_group_name_H-M   'P 1'
#
loop_
_entity.id
_entity.type
_entity.pdbx_description
1 polymer ?
#
loop_
_entity_poly.entity_id
_entity_poly.type
_entity_poly.pdbx_seq_one_letter_code
_entity_poly.pdbx_strand_id
1 'polypeptide(L)'
;ICAAAVTAACTEEPRDFDMTPAVPPAPEEQYAVPTNPLGSIVVAHRGGATESGHPDNSLAGLKYALDLKVYAVECDIYATADNRVIVAHATQGCLVNGLKPWEHTYDELCAAGTLSNGERLPLLEDFLEEVMRAGTSKLWLDVKNILVDGSSAGYTGFSARSCQLACQVIERMKARNFVEFIVTSNKTVWTLCYSAAQSAGVRAGWMGYVAPAEYQTYIDPWINIDASNIWFDGAAGSGQWGIDDYASAGVEVSVFTIDKDVDAAYYANY
;
A
#
# COMPACT_ATOMS: atom_id res chain seq x y z
N ILE A 1 75.86 32.72 4.90
CA ILE A 1 74.63 32.47 5.63
C ILE A 1 74.14 31.12 5.16
N CYS A 2 74.43 30.07 5.96
CA CYS A 2 73.98 28.69 5.71
C CYS A 2 72.57 28.52 6.25
N ALA A 3 71.61 28.05 5.39
CA ALA A 3 70.32 27.56 5.82
C ALA A 3 70.38 26.04 5.96
N ALA A 4 70.18 25.55 7.17
CA ALA A 4 70.10 24.13 7.45
C ALA A 4 68.66 23.66 7.18
N ALA A 5 68.51 22.70 6.29
CA ALA A 5 67.28 22.01 6.09
C ALA A 5 67.10 20.89 7.12
N VAL A 6 66.07 20.99 7.95
CA VAL A 6 65.65 19.91 8.87
C VAL A 6 64.72 19.00 8.11
N THR A 7 65.15 17.79 7.78
CA THR A 7 64.32 16.71 7.29
C THR A 7 63.69 16.02 8.50
N ALA A 8 62.36 16.27 8.69
CA ALA A 8 61.59 15.46 9.63
C ALA A 8 61.26 14.12 8.96
N ALA A 9 61.86 13.05 9.46
CA ALA A 9 61.46 11.70 9.09
C ALA A 9 60.13 11.37 9.81
N CYS A 10 59.05 11.25 9.08
CA CYS A 10 57.82 10.64 9.59
C CYS A 10 58.08 9.13 9.73
N THR A 11 58.25 8.68 10.95
CA THR A 11 58.12 7.27 11.26
C THR A 11 56.65 6.99 11.46
N GLU A 12 55.98 6.49 10.42
CA GLU A 12 54.68 5.88 10.59
C GLU A 12 54.85 4.57 11.37
N GLU A 13 54.29 4.52 12.57
CA GLU A 13 54.14 3.26 13.28
C GLU A 13 53.25 2.32 12.50
N PRO A 14 53.51 1.01 12.44
CA PRO A 14 52.66 0.05 11.79
C PRO A 14 51.31 0.05 12.51
N ARG A 15 50.25 0.38 11.78
CA ARG A 15 48.88 0.23 12.28
C ARG A 15 48.62 -1.26 12.46
N ASP A 16 48.40 -1.67 13.71
CA ASP A 16 47.89 -2.99 14.02
C ASP A 16 46.51 -3.09 13.33
N PHE A 17 46.43 -3.88 12.27
CA PHE A 17 45.17 -4.26 11.67
C PHE A 17 44.50 -5.22 12.64
N ASP A 18 43.39 -4.78 13.21
CA ASP A 18 42.52 -5.65 14.00
C ASP A 18 42.01 -6.80 13.12
N MET A 19 42.62 -7.96 13.26
CA MET A 19 42.28 -9.21 12.56
C MET A 19 41.17 -9.95 13.27
N THR A 20 40.39 -9.27 14.13
CA THR A 20 39.18 -9.87 14.72
C THR A 20 38.22 -10.26 13.60
N PRO A 21 37.85 -11.54 13.49
CA PRO A 21 36.92 -11.96 12.46
C PRO A 21 35.64 -11.10 12.54
N ALA A 22 35.25 -10.50 11.42
CA ALA A 22 33.97 -9.79 11.35
C ALA A 22 32.87 -10.68 11.91
N VAL A 23 32.15 -10.20 12.92
CA VAL A 23 30.97 -10.90 13.44
C VAL A 23 30.07 -11.16 12.23
N PRO A 24 29.70 -12.43 11.95
CA PRO A 24 28.79 -12.71 10.85
C PRO A 24 27.56 -11.79 10.99
N PRO A 25 27.05 -11.21 9.90
CA PRO A 25 25.83 -10.44 9.96
C PRO A 25 24.76 -11.31 10.67
N ALA A 26 24.04 -10.70 11.60
CA ALA A 26 22.92 -11.37 12.25
C ALA A 26 22.06 -12.03 11.16
N PRO A 27 21.54 -13.26 11.37
CA PRO A 27 20.71 -13.92 10.40
C PRO A 27 19.60 -12.93 9.99
N GLU A 28 19.41 -12.76 8.67
CA GLU A 28 18.35 -11.89 8.14
C GLU A 28 17.07 -12.24 8.87
N GLU A 29 16.48 -11.26 9.54
CA GLU A 29 15.27 -11.44 10.31
C GLU A 29 14.17 -11.88 9.36
N GLN A 30 13.76 -13.14 9.46
CA GLN A 30 12.80 -13.74 8.53
C GLN A 30 11.43 -13.15 8.81
N TYR A 31 10.97 -12.24 7.96
CA TYR A 31 9.62 -11.69 8.04
C TYR A 31 8.61 -12.80 7.74
N ALA A 32 7.57 -12.90 8.56
CA ALA A 32 6.45 -13.78 8.28
C ALA A 32 5.81 -13.42 6.93
N VAL A 33 5.23 -14.43 6.26
CA VAL A 33 4.53 -14.26 4.97
C VAL A 33 3.13 -14.84 5.09
N PRO A 34 2.11 -14.23 4.44
CA PRO A 34 0.77 -14.79 4.40
C PRO A 34 0.76 -16.10 3.62
N THR A 35 -0.05 -17.05 4.08
CA THR A 35 -0.05 -18.42 3.52
C THR A 35 -0.98 -18.61 2.33
N ASN A 36 -1.99 -17.75 2.16
CA ASN A 36 -3.06 -17.91 1.14
C ASN A 36 -3.50 -19.38 0.97
N PRO A 37 -4.06 -20.01 2.01
CA PRO A 37 -4.22 -21.47 2.06
C PRO A 37 -5.22 -22.03 1.05
N LEU A 38 -6.07 -21.18 0.49
CA LEU A 38 -7.07 -21.56 -0.53
C LEU A 38 -6.61 -21.21 -1.95
N GLY A 39 -5.43 -20.61 -2.14
CA GLY A 39 -5.04 -20.07 -3.45
C GLY A 39 -6.02 -19.01 -3.96
N SER A 40 -6.65 -18.25 -3.07
CA SER A 40 -7.64 -17.23 -3.43
C SER A 40 -6.99 -16.12 -4.25
N ILE A 41 -7.73 -15.60 -5.22
CA ILE A 41 -7.41 -14.39 -6.00
C ILE A 41 -8.35 -13.23 -5.67
N VAL A 42 -9.29 -13.45 -4.76
CA VAL A 42 -10.32 -12.47 -4.38
C VAL A 42 -9.76 -11.46 -3.40
N VAL A 43 -10.06 -10.21 -3.65
CA VAL A 43 -9.76 -9.09 -2.75
C VAL A 43 -11.06 -8.54 -2.20
N ALA A 44 -11.21 -8.54 -0.87
CA ALA A 44 -12.40 -8.01 -0.21
C ALA A 44 -12.31 -6.49 -0.11
N HIS A 45 -13.10 -5.78 -0.93
CA HIS A 45 -13.17 -4.32 -0.96
C HIS A 45 -13.67 -3.77 0.38
N ARG A 46 -12.91 -2.87 1.00
CA ARG A 46 -13.19 -2.21 2.30
C ARG A 46 -13.55 -3.17 3.43
N GLY A 47 -12.92 -4.34 3.44
CA GLY A 47 -13.22 -5.37 4.42
C GLY A 47 -14.46 -6.21 4.09
N GLY A 48 -14.97 -6.17 2.86
CA GLY A 48 -16.18 -6.91 2.46
C GLY A 48 -17.44 -6.39 3.14
N ALA A 49 -17.53 -5.09 3.39
CA ALA A 49 -18.59 -4.43 4.16
C ALA A 49 -20.01 -4.78 3.70
N THR A 50 -20.27 -4.77 2.40
CA THR A 50 -21.60 -5.07 1.83
C THR A 50 -22.06 -6.48 2.21
N GLU A 51 -21.21 -7.48 2.01
CA GLU A 51 -21.52 -8.89 2.27
C GLU A 51 -21.44 -9.25 3.76
N SER A 52 -20.54 -8.59 4.48
CA SER A 52 -20.32 -8.83 5.90
C SER A 52 -21.44 -8.25 6.78
N GLY A 53 -22.15 -7.25 6.29
CA GLY A 53 -23.09 -6.44 7.08
C GLY A 53 -22.43 -5.52 8.11
N HIS A 54 -21.09 -5.37 8.05
CA HIS A 54 -20.33 -4.44 8.88
C HIS A 54 -20.02 -3.14 8.12
N PRO A 55 -19.69 -2.05 8.81
CA PRO A 55 -19.29 -0.81 8.12
C PRO A 55 -18.04 -0.99 7.28
N ASP A 56 -17.94 -0.22 6.20
CA ASP A 56 -16.71 -0.06 5.42
C ASP A 56 -15.52 0.24 6.33
N ASN A 57 -14.37 -0.38 6.04
CA ASN A 57 -13.14 -0.11 6.75
C ASN A 57 -13.20 -0.35 8.28
N SER A 58 -14.10 -1.24 8.75
CA SER A 58 -14.20 -1.63 10.15
C SER A 58 -13.33 -2.83 10.48
N LEU A 59 -12.90 -2.96 11.73
CA LEU A 59 -12.21 -4.18 12.20
C LEU A 59 -13.11 -5.41 12.14
N ALA A 60 -14.42 -5.25 12.33
CA ALA A 60 -15.36 -6.35 12.20
C ALA A 60 -15.45 -6.86 10.74
N GLY A 61 -15.49 -5.96 9.76
CA GLY A 61 -15.45 -6.31 8.34
C GLY A 61 -14.12 -6.98 7.95
N LEU A 62 -12.99 -6.42 8.42
CA LEU A 62 -11.69 -7.03 8.23
C LEU A 62 -11.66 -8.49 8.71
N LYS A 63 -12.11 -8.74 9.94
CA LYS A 63 -12.13 -10.09 10.53
C LYS A 63 -13.01 -11.04 9.73
N TYR A 64 -14.17 -10.59 9.31
CA TYR A 64 -15.05 -11.37 8.43
C TYR A 64 -14.31 -11.80 7.15
N ALA A 65 -13.66 -10.87 6.45
CA ALA A 65 -12.93 -11.18 5.22
C ALA A 65 -11.73 -12.12 5.47
N LEU A 66 -11.01 -11.94 6.58
CA LEU A 66 -9.90 -12.83 6.98
C LEU A 66 -10.37 -14.26 7.27
N ASP A 67 -11.55 -14.44 7.87
CA ASP A 67 -12.15 -15.76 8.12
C ASP A 67 -12.49 -16.48 6.81
N LEU A 68 -12.83 -15.75 5.75
CA LEU A 68 -13.04 -16.27 4.40
C LEU A 68 -11.72 -16.67 3.69
N LYS A 69 -10.56 -16.28 4.25
CA LYS A 69 -9.23 -16.56 3.69
C LYS A 69 -9.08 -16.05 2.26
N VAL A 70 -9.56 -14.85 2.00
CA VAL A 70 -9.37 -14.15 0.72
C VAL A 70 -7.88 -13.88 0.48
N TYR A 71 -7.49 -13.61 -0.77
CA TYR A 71 -6.11 -13.24 -1.10
C TYR A 71 -5.66 -11.99 -0.33
N ALA A 72 -6.49 -10.94 -0.39
CA ALA A 72 -6.22 -9.72 0.33
C ALA A 72 -7.52 -9.06 0.81
N VAL A 73 -7.40 -8.19 1.80
CA VAL A 73 -8.44 -7.26 2.22
C VAL A 73 -7.99 -5.86 1.83
N GLU A 74 -8.81 -5.16 1.05
CA GLU A 74 -8.51 -3.77 0.68
C GLU A 74 -9.09 -2.82 1.73
N CYS A 75 -8.36 -1.73 1.99
CA CYS A 75 -8.80 -0.63 2.84
C CYS A 75 -8.20 0.71 2.41
N ASP A 76 -8.94 1.77 2.67
CA ASP A 76 -8.57 3.15 2.34
C ASP A 76 -7.76 3.79 3.47
N ILE A 77 -6.68 4.51 3.17
CA ILE A 77 -5.82 5.12 4.17
C ILE A 77 -5.67 6.64 4.04
N TYR A 78 -5.62 7.32 5.19
CA TYR A 78 -5.29 8.74 5.28
C TYR A 78 -4.33 9.01 6.44
N ALA A 79 -3.46 10.02 6.27
CA ALA A 79 -2.62 10.54 7.33
C ALA A 79 -3.34 11.64 8.13
N THR A 80 -3.26 11.61 9.44
CA THR A 80 -3.75 12.67 10.33
C THR A 80 -2.71 13.77 10.53
N ALA A 81 -3.12 14.91 11.12
CA ALA A 81 -2.23 16.02 11.42
C ALA A 81 -1.08 15.61 12.37
N ASP A 82 -1.35 14.70 13.30
CA ASP A 82 -0.40 14.17 14.29
C ASP A 82 0.35 12.90 13.82
N ASN A 83 0.44 12.68 12.50
CA ASN A 83 1.20 11.58 11.87
C ASN A 83 0.70 10.16 12.20
N ARG A 84 -0.58 9.98 12.46
CA ARG A 84 -1.19 8.65 12.51
C ARG A 84 -1.72 8.28 11.13
N VAL A 85 -1.82 7.00 10.84
CA VAL A 85 -2.47 6.49 9.63
C VAL A 85 -3.79 5.86 10.03
N ILE A 86 -4.89 6.46 9.59
CA ILE A 86 -6.25 5.96 9.82
C ILE A 86 -6.74 5.14 8.65
N VAL A 87 -7.65 4.21 8.94
CA VAL A 87 -8.34 3.39 7.94
C VAL A 87 -9.78 3.88 7.83
N ALA A 88 -10.13 4.51 6.71
CA ALA A 88 -11.45 5.06 6.47
C ALA A 88 -11.64 5.39 4.99
N HIS A 89 -12.87 5.27 4.49
CA HIS A 89 -13.26 5.88 3.22
C HIS A 89 -13.87 7.26 3.49
N ALA A 90 -13.23 8.31 2.95
CA ALA A 90 -13.73 9.67 3.13
C ALA A 90 -14.99 9.94 2.29
N THR A 91 -15.85 10.80 2.80
CA THR A 91 -16.99 11.35 2.07
C THR A 91 -16.56 12.44 1.07
N GLN A 92 -17.51 13.04 0.36
CA GLN A 92 -17.24 14.16 -0.54
C GLN A 92 -16.45 15.26 0.18
N GLY A 93 -15.42 15.80 -0.50
CA GLY A 93 -14.49 16.77 0.10
C GLY A 93 -13.39 16.14 0.96
N CYS A 94 -13.21 14.81 0.87
CA CYS A 94 -12.23 14.05 1.63
C CYS A 94 -12.41 14.18 3.15
N LEU A 95 -13.67 14.11 3.62
CA LEU A 95 -14.00 14.23 5.04
C LEU A 95 -14.18 12.86 5.68
N VAL A 96 -13.54 12.66 6.83
CA VAL A 96 -13.75 11.54 7.75
C VAL A 96 -14.38 12.10 9.03
N ASN A 97 -15.55 11.57 9.42
CA ASN A 97 -16.36 12.13 10.51
C ASN A 97 -16.63 13.64 10.37
N GLY A 98 -16.75 14.13 9.12
CA GLY A 98 -16.97 15.55 8.82
C GLY A 98 -15.72 16.44 8.89
N LEU A 99 -14.55 15.89 9.16
CA LEU A 99 -13.28 16.59 9.30
C LEU A 99 -12.27 16.14 8.26
N LYS A 100 -11.35 17.02 7.87
CA LYS A 100 -10.24 16.67 6.97
C LYS A 100 -9.13 15.99 7.78
N PRO A 101 -8.75 14.75 7.47
CA PRO A 101 -7.77 14.00 8.28
C PRO A 101 -6.45 14.74 8.48
N TRP A 102 -5.93 15.36 7.43
CA TRP A 102 -4.62 16.02 7.46
C TRP A 102 -4.60 17.37 8.23
N GLU A 103 -5.77 17.90 8.61
CA GLU A 103 -5.91 19.13 9.40
C GLU A 103 -6.23 18.84 10.88
N HIS A 104 -6.57 17.57 11.23
CA HIS A 104 -7.01 17.18 12.56
C HIS A 104 -6.18 16.01 13.11
N THR A 105 -6.06 15.98 14.41
CA THR A 105 -5.44 14.84 15.12
C THR A 105 -6.36 13.63 15.11
N TYR A 106 -5.79 12.46 15.37
CA TYR A 106 -6.55 11.23 15.50
C TYR A 106 -7.64 11.32 16.59
N ASP A 107 -7.31 11.92 17.73
CA ASP A 107 -8.26 12.07 18.84
C ASP A 107 -9.42 12.99 18.47
N GLU A 108 -9.17 14.08 17.73
CA GLU A 108 -10.23 14.97 17.23
C GLU A 108 -11.17 14.24 16.26
N LEU A 109 -10.62 13.44 15.35
CA LEU A 109 -11.40 12.62 14.42
C LEU A 109 -12.25 11.59 15.15
N CYS A 110 -11.73 10.93 16.18
CA CYS A 110 -12.46 9.99 17.01
C CYS A 110 -13.55 10.67 17.85
N ALA A 111 -13.28 11.88 18.37
CA ALA A 111 -14.28 12.64 19.11
C ALA A 111 -15.44 13.12 18.23
N ALA A 112 -15.19 13.32 16.92
CA ALA A 112 -16.22 13.75 15.97
C ALA A 112 -17.19 12.64 15.58
N GLY A 113 -16.83 11.34 15.73
CA GLY A 113 -17.73 10.25 15.41
C GLY A 113 -17.11 8.86 15.53
N THR A 114 -17.99 7.86 15.45
CA THR A 114 -17.64 6.43 15.39
C THR A 114 -18.21 5.81 14.11
N LEU A 115 -17.79 4.60 13.79
CA LEU A 115 -18.43 3.82 12.74
C LEU A 115 -19.87 3.45 13.15
N SER A 116 -20.72 3.09 12.18
CA SER A 116 -22.14 2.81 12.43
C SER A 116 -22.40 1.63 13.38
N ASN A 117 -21.41 0.74 13.55
CA ASN A 117 -21.45 -0.36 14.51
C ASN A 117 -20.90 0.03 15.90
N GLY A 118 -20.53 1.28 16.12
CA GLY A 118 -19.96 1.80 17.36
C GLY A 118 -18.45 1.64 17.50
N GLU A 119 -17.77 1.05 16.53
CA GLU A 119 -16.31 0.98 16.54
C GLU A 119 -15.70 2.38 16.43
N ARG A 120 -14.59 2.57 17.13
CA ARG A 120 -13.72 3.73 16.95
C ARG A 120 -13.08 3.67 15.56
N LEU A 121 -12.78 4.82 14.98
CA LEU A 121 -12.01 4.93 13.75
C LEU A 121 -10.71 4.10 13.87
N PRO A 122 -10.51 3.07 13.02
CA PRO A 122 -9.34 2.20 13.15
C PRO A 122 -8.05 2.91 12.71
N LEU A 123 -6.94 2.49 13.31
CA LEU A 123 -5.60 2.79 12.83
C LEU A 123 -5.09 1.68 11.90
N LEU A 124 -4.12 2.01 11.07
CA LEU A 124 -3.43 1.01 10.24
C LEU A 124 -2.80 -0.09 11.11
N GLU A 125 -2.26 0.27 12.27
CA GLU A 125 -1.71 -0.68 13.24
C GLU A 125 -2.73 -1.74 13.66
N ASP A 126 -3.97 -1.34 13.93
CA ASP A 126 -5.05 -2.25 14.33
C ASP A 126 -5.34 -3.29 13.22
N PHE A 127 -5.34 -2.86 11.96
CA PHE A 127 -5.54 -3.71 10.79
C PHE A 127 -4.36 -4.67 10.58
N LEU A 128 -3.13 -4.18 10.68
CA LEU A 128 -1.93 -5.01 10.52
C LEU A 128 -1.82 -6.07 11.61
N GLU A 129 -2.15 -5.75 12.85
CA GLU A 129 -2.17 -6.73 13.95
C GLU A 129 -3.10 -7.90 13.63
N GLU A 130 -4.32 -7.62 13.15
CA GLU A 130 -5.30 -8.65 12.81
C GLU A 130 -4.87 -9.48 11.59
N VAL A 131 -4.37 -8.85 10.53
CA VAL A 131 -3.91 -9.53 9.32
C VAL A 131 -2.70 -10.43 9.61
N MET A 132 -1.72 -9.93 10.35
CA MET A 132 -0.54 -10.71 10.74
C MET A 132 -0.91 -11.85 11.68
N ARG A 133 -1.85 -11.64 12.61
CA ARG A 133 -2.38 -12.67 13.51
C ARG A 133 -3.10 -13.78 12.75
N ALA A 134 -3.89 -13.42 11.73
CA ALA A 134 -4.57 -14.38 10.86
C ALA A 134 -3.56 -15.18 10.01
N GLY A 135 -2.53 -14.52 9.47
CA GLY A 135 -1.44 -15.15 8.73
C GLY A 135 -1.86 -15.76 7.38
N THR A 136 -3.05 -15.45 6.87
CA THR A 136 -3.61 -16.07 5.67
C THR A 136 -3.69 -15.16 4.47
N SER A 137 -3.92 -13.88 4.69
CA SER A 137 -4.27 -12.89 3.66
C SER A 137 -3.32 -11.70 3.71
N LYS A 138 -3.27 -10.94 2.64
CA LYS A 138 -2.60 -9.63 2.59
C LYS A 138 -3.57 -8.50 2.94
N LEU A 139 -3.03 -7.32 3.13
CA LEU A 139 -3.73 -6.06 3.22
C LEU A 139 -3.35 -5.19 2.02
N TRP A 140 -4.35 -4.75 1.26
CA TRP A 140 -4.17 -3.77 0.20
C TRP A 140 -4.51 -2.39 0.72
N LEU A 141 -3.55 -1.47 0.64
CA LEU A 141 -3.69 -0.10 1.10
C LEU A 141 -3.96 0.83 -0.07
N ASP A 142 -5.19 1.30 -0.19
CA ASP A 142 -5.56 2.29 -1.20
C ASP A 142 -5.14 3.69 -0.75
N VAL A 143 -4.16 4.24 -1.48
CA VAL A 143 -3.68 5.62 -1.28
C VAL A 143 -4.51 6.56 -2.13
N LYS A 144 -5.48 7.20 -1.50
CA LYS A 144 -6.42 8.08 -2.19
C LYS A 144 -5.76 9.35 -2.75
N ASN A 145 -6.23 9.77 -3.91
CA ASN A 145 -5.94 11.09 -4.44
C ASN A 145 -6.81 12.12 -3.73
N ILE A 146 -6.22 12.92 -2.86
CA ILE A 146 -6.93 13.95 -2.10
C ILE A 146 -7.27 15.09 -3.04
N LEU A 147 -8.56 15.28 -3.32
CA LEU A 147 -9.09 16.33 -4.16
C LEU A 147 -9.83 17.33 -3.28
N VAL A 148 -9.41 18.59 -3.35
CA VAL A 148 -10.15 19.70 -2.74
C VAL A 148 -10.58 20.64 -3.86
N ASP A 149 -11.84 21.00 -3.88
CA ASP A 149 -12.47 21.84 -4.91
C ASP A 149 -12.26 21.31 -6.35
N GLY A 150 -12.21 19.98 -6.52
CA GLY A 150 -12.01 19.33 -7.80
C GLY A 150 -10.58 19.38 -8.35
N SER A 151 -9.63 19.86 -7.55
CA SER A 151 -8.20 19.92 -7.91
C SER A 151 -7.34 19.17 -6.92
N SER A 152 -6.43 18.33 -7.42
CA SER A 152 -5.39 17.69 -6.60
C SER A 152 -4.12 18.55 -6.46
N ALA A 153 -4.05 19.67 -7.14
CA ALA A 153 -2.90 20.59 -7.05
C ALA A 153 -2.76 21.13 -5.62
N GLY A 154 -1.60 20.96 -5.01
CA GLY A 154 -1.33 21.34 -3.61
C GLY A 154 -1.67 20.28 -2.58
N TYR A 155 -2.44 19.26 -2.91
CA TYR A 155 -2.82 18.17 -1.99
C TYR A 155 -2.10 16.84 -2.25
N THR A 156 -1.36 16.73 -3.35
CA THR A 156 -0.55 15.54 -3.66
C THR A 156 0.41 15.17 -2.53
N GLY A 157 0.91 16.17 -1.79
CA GLY A 157 1.74 15.95 -0.61
C GLY A 157 1.05 15.22 0.53
N PHE A 158 -0.25 15.42 0.74
CA PHE A 158 -1.02 14.72 1.78
C PHE A 158 -1.26 13.25 1.39
N SER A 159 -1.56 12.97 0.11
CA SER A 159 -1.68 11.60 -0.38
C SER A 159 -0.35 10.86 -0.26
N ALA A 160 0.75 11.44 -0.72
CA ALA A 160 2.07 10.84 -0.62
C ALA A 160 2.50 10.64 0.85
N ARG A 161 2.17 11.59 1.75
CA ARG A 161 2.43 11.47 3.19
C ARG A 161 1.70 10.27 3.80
N SER A 162 0.48 9.99 3.38
CA SER A 162 -0.26 8.80 3.84
C SER A 162 0.51 7.52 3.53
N CYS A 163 1.02 7.37 2.31
CA CYS A 163 1.86 6.24 1.92
C CYS A 163 3.19 6.20 2.72
N GLN A 164 3.88 7.33 2.84
CA GLN A 164 5.16 7.41 3.56
C GLN A 164 5.03 7.03 5.04
N LEU A 165 3.99 7.50 5.71
CA LEU A 165 3.72 7.15 7.10
C LEU A 165 3.29 5.67 7.23
N ALA A 166 2.49 5.16 6.28
CA ALA A 166 2.15 3.74 6.23
C ALA A 166 3.41 2.86 6.10
N CYS A 167 4.38 3.24 5.25
CA CYS A 167 5.66 2.54 5.16
C CYS A 167 6.40 2.50 6.50
N GLN A 168 6.40 3.60 7.27
CA GLN A 168 7.02 3.62 8.61
C GLN A 168 6.31 2.69 9.60
N VAL A 169 4.97 2.62 9.54
CA VAL A 169 4.18 1.68 10.36
C VAL A 169 4.53 0.24 9.98
N ILE A 170 4.53 -0.07 8.67
CA ILE A 170 4.83 -1.39 8.12
C ILE A 170 6.23 -1.87 8.54
N GLU A 171 7.23 -0.99 8.46
CA GLU A 171 8.60 -1.30 8.87
C GLU A 171 8.68 -1.58 10.38
N ARG A 172 8.10 -0.69 11.21
CA ARG A 172 8.06 -0.85 12.67
C ARG A 172 7.40 -2.15 13.10
N MET A 173 6.32 -2.56 12.42
CA MET A 173 5.57 -3.78 12.71
C MET A 173 6.13 -5.02 12.00
N LYS A 174 7.15 -4.88 11.13
CA LYS A 174 7.71 -5.97 10.31
C LYS A 174 6.67 -6.62 9.39
N ALA A 175 5.75 -5.84 8.87
CA ALA A 175 4.58 -6.30 8.14
C ALA A 175 4.73 -6.28 6.60
N ARG A 176 5.92 -6.01 6.05
CA ARG A 176 6.14 -5.76 4.61
C ARG A 176 5.58 -6.85 3.68
N ASN A 177 5.63 -8.12 4.11
CA ASN A 177 5.13 -9.24 3.30
C ASN A 177 3.60 -9.37 3.32
N PHE A 178 2.95 -8.71 4.26
CA PHE A 178 1.49 -8.69 4.41
C PHE A 178 0.83 -7.52 3.70
N VAL A 179 1.59 -6.62 3.08
CA VAL A 179 1.04 -5.38 2.54
C VAL A 179 1.40 -5.21 1.08
N GLU A 180 0.43 -4.69 0.32
CA GLU A 180 0.61 -4.16 -1.03
C GLU A 180 -0.13 -2.82 -1.11
N PHE A 181 0.45 -1.85 -1.83
CA PHE A 181 -0.21 -0.56 -2.05
C PHE A 181 -0.97 -0.54 -3.37
N ILE A 182 -2.14 0.09 -3.38
CA ILE A 182 -2.81 0.57 -4.58
C ILE A 182 -2.69 2.09 -4.57
N VAL A 183 -2.12 2.65 -5.61
CA VAL A 183 -1.87 4.08 -5.67
C VAL A 183 -2.65 4.71 -6.80
N THR A 184 -3.35 5.77 -6.48
CA THR A 184 -4.17 6.54 -7.42
C THR A 184 -3.44 6.95 -8.71
N SER A 185 -4.20 7.18 -9.78
CA SER A 185 -3.73 7.55 -11.13
C SER A 185 -3.07 8.94 -11.26
N ASN A 186 -2.81 9.65 -10.18
CA ASN A 186 -2.04 10.89 -10.19
C ASN A 186 -0.54 10.58 -10.28
N LYS A 187 0.11 10.93 -11.39
CA LYS A 187 1.54 10.62 -11.63
C LYS A 187 2.49 11.14 -10.54
N THR A 188 2.22 12.28 -9.97
CA THR A 188 3.07 12.83 -8.88
C THR A 188 2.92 12.03 -7.59
N VAL A 189 1.67 11.72 -7.19
CA VAL A 189 1.41 10.85 -6.04
C VAL A 189 2.02 9.48 -6.26
N TRP A 190 1.80 8.90 -7.44
CA TRP A 190 2.39 7.62 -7.81
C TRP A 190 3.91 7.58 -7.63
N THR A 191 4.62 8.53 -8.23
CA THR A 191 6.09 8.55 -8.17
C THR A 191 6.60 8.59 -6.74
N LEU A 192 5.98 9.41 -5.89
CA LEU A 192 6.36 9.54 -4.48
C LEU A 192 6.03 8.27 -3.68
N CYS A 193 4.85 7.70 -3.90
CA CYS A 193 4.41 6.48 -3.20
C CYS A 193 5.21 5.27 -3.66
N TYR A 194 5.43 5.10 -4.96
CA TYR A 194 6.22 4.02 -5.51
C TYR A 194 7.65 4.02 -4.94
N SER A 195 8.29 5.20 -4.90
CA SER A 195 9.62 5.33 -4.30
C SER A 195 9.65 4.95 -2.82
N ALA A 196 8.64 5.39 -2.04
CA ALA A 196 8.52 5.06 -0.63
C ALA A 196 8.29 3.54 -0.41
N ALA A 197 7.37 2.95 -1.18
CA ALA A 197 7.04 1.53 -1.12
C ALA A 197 8.27 0.66 -1.48
N GLN A 198 8.98 0.99 -2.57
CA GLN A 198 10.21 0.29 -2.96
C GLN A 198 11.28 0.34 -1.86
N SER A 199 11.46 1.50 -1.22
CA SER A 199 12.40 1.65 -0.11
C SER A 199 12.03 0.82 1.11
N ALA A 200 10.73 0.59 1.33
CA ALA A 200 10.21 -0.26 2.41
C ALA A 200 10.13 -1.76 2.02
N GLY A 201 10.49 -2.13 0.78
CA GLY A 201 10.35 -3.49 0.27
C GLY A 201 8.89 -3.96 0.13
N VAL A 202 7.98 -3.02 -0.18
CA VAL A 202 6.55 -3.28 -0.34
C VAL A 202 6.17 -3.08 -1.81
N ARG A 203 5.39 -3.99 -2.36
CA ARG A 203 4.87 -3.89 -3.73
C ARG A 203 3.84 -2.78 -3.84
N ALA A 204 3.84 -2.07 -4.97
CA ALA A 204 2.84 -1.04 -5.28
C ALA A 204 2.26 -1.22 -6.68
N GLY A 205 0.93 -1.20 -6.78
CA GLY A 205 0.17 -1.22 -8.01
C GLY A 205 -0.43 0.14 -8.32
N TRP A 206 -0.54 0.44 -9.62
CA TRP A 206 -1.19 1.65 -10.09
C TRP A 206 -2.70 1.44 -10.22
N MET A 207 -3.49 2.35 -9.67
CA MET A 207 -4.91 2.36 -9.92
C MET A 207 -5.24 3.27 -11.10
N GLY A 208 -5.69 2.69 -12.19
CA GLY A 208 -6.08 3.45 -13.37
C GLY A 208 -5.92 2.64 -14.66
N TYR A 209 -6.04 3.32 -15.81
CA TYR A 209 -5.95 2.70 -17.13
C TYR A 209 -4.92 3.47 -17.97
N VAL A 210 -3.79 2.84 -18.25
CA VAL A 210 -2.67 3.42 -19.05
C VAL A 210 -2.10 2.37 -19.97
N ALA A 211 -1.34 2.77 -20.98
CA ALA A 211 -0.71 1.84 -21.91
C ALA A 211 0.21 0.85 -21.19
N PRO A 212 0.16 -0.46 -21.52
CA PRO A 212 1.03 -1.47 -20.90
C PRO A 212 2.51 -1.09 -20.97
N ALA A 213 2.96 -0.51 -22.07
CA ALA A 213 4.35 -0.07 -22.28
C ALA A 213 4.82 1.01 -21.28
N GLU A 214 3.91 1.78 -20.70
CA GLU A 214 4.27 2.77 -19.65
C GLU A 214 4.62 2.08 -18.33
N TYR A 215 4.13 0.87 -18.13
CA TYR A 215 4.20 0.16 -16.84
C TYR A 215 5.26 -0.93 -16.75
N GLN A 216 5.59 -1.56 -17.87
CA GLN A 216 6.54 -2.68 -17.93
C GLN A 216 7.95 -2.34 -17.39
N THR A 217 8.26 -1.06 -17.21
CA THR A 217 9.57 -0.61 -16.71
C THR A 217 9.68 -0.61 -15.19
N TYR A 218 8.55 -0.76 -14.47
CA TYR A 218 8.54 -0.84 -13.01
C TYR A 218 8.93 -2.25 -12.52
N ILE A 219 9.34 -2.36 -11.27
CA ILE A 219 9.62 -3.67 -10.64
C ILE A 219 8.28 -4.29 -10.26
N ASP A 220 8.10 -5.57 -10.62
CA ASP A 220 6.86 -6.33 -10.42
C ASP A 220 5.61 -5.53 -10.81
N PRO A 221 5.53 -5.10 -12.10
CA PRO A 221 4.53 -4.15 -12.54
C PRO A 221 3.14 -4.74 -12.40
N TRP A 222 2.27 -3.99 -11.71
CA TRP A 222 0.90 -4.37 -11.43
C TRP A 222 -0.02 -3.17 -11.59
N ILE A 223 -1.13 -3.37 -12.30
CA ILE A 223 -2.15 -2.35 -12.53
C ILE A 223 -3.51 -2.84 -12.01
N ASN A 224 -4.20 -1.97 -11.28
CA ASN A 224 -5.56 -2.20 -10.79
C ASN A 224 -6.54 -1.36 -11.63
N ILE A 225 -7.40 -2.01 -12.41
CA ILE A 225 -8.22 -1.37 -13.45
C ILE A 225 -9.70 -1.52 -13.11
N ASP A 226 -10.47 -0.43 -13.33
CA ASP A 226 -11.93 -0.50 -13.32
C ASP A 226 -12.38 -1.47 -14.42
N ALA A 227 -13.20 -2.45 -14.06
CA ALA A 227 -13.68 -3.50 -14.96
C ALA A 227 -14.39 -2.95 -16.21
N SER A 228 -14.95 -1.74 -16.16
CA SER A 228 -15.57 -1.08 -17.30
C SER A 228 -14.57 -0.58 -18.35
N ASN A 229 -13.30 -0.44 -17.99
CA ASN A 229 -12.24 0.05 -18.87
C ASN A 229 -11.42 -1.05 -19.55
N ILE A 230 -11.37 -2.25 -18.97
CA ILE A 230 -10.60 -3.35 -19.53
C ILE A 230 -11.51 -4.30 -20.30
N TRP A 231 -11.05 -4.84 -21.42
CA TRP A 231 -11.77 -5.85 -22.15
C TRP A 231 -10.98 -7.18 -22.14
N PHE A 232 -11.74 -8.27 -22.27
CA PHE A 232 -11.27 -9.62 -22.41
C PHE A 232 -11.84 -10.18 -23.71
N ASP A 233 -11.45 -11.36 -24.11
CA ASP A 233 -11.93 -12.03 -25.32
C ASP A 233 -13.48 -12.03 -25.35
N GLY A 234 -14.06 -11.10 -26.10
CA GLY A 234 -15.49 -10.93 -26.27
C GLY A 234 -16.26 -10.23 -25.18
N ALA A 235 -15.64 -9.75 -24.10
CA ALA A 235 -16.30 -8.99 -23.05
C ALA A 235 -16.12 -7.48 -23.19
N ALA A 236 -17.12 -6.75 -22.74
CA ALA A 236 -17.27 -5.33 -23.00
C ALA A 236 -16.47 -4.44 -22.03
N GLY A 237 -15.22 -4.24 -22.30
CA GLY A 237 -14.55 -3.01 -21.83
C GLY A 237 -14.53 -1.97 -22.93
N SER A 238 -14.49 -0.70 -22.60
CA SER A 238 -14.43 0.41 -23.56
C SER A 238 -13.01 0.86 -23.89
N GLY A 239 -12.02 0.25 -23.23
CA GLY A 239 -10.62 0.65 -23.33
C GLY A 239 -9.92 0.17 -24.61
N GLN A 240 -8.76 0.74 -24.87
CA GLN A 240 -7.92 0.42 -26.03
C GLN A 240 -7.16 -0.89 -25.84
N TRP A 241 -6.79 -1.23 -24.59
CA TRP A 241 -5.98 -2.41 -24.24
C TRP A 241 -6.80 -3.41 -23.46
N GLY A 242 -6.63 -4.68 -23.79
CA GLY A 242 -7.20 -5.81 -23.08
C GLY A 242 -6.21 -6.45 -22.09
N ILE A 243 -6.67 -7.47 -21.37
CA ILE A 243 -5.82 -8.18 -20.39
C ILE A 243 -4.59 -8.81 -21.06
N ASP A 244 -4.73 -9.32 -22.28
CA ASP A 244 -3.63 -9.96 -23.03
C ASP A 244 -2.54 -8.97 -23.42
N ASP A 245 -2.88 -7.68 -23.63
CA ASP A 245 -1.91 -6.63 -23.93
C ASP A 245 -1.01 -6.38 -22.70
N TYR A 246 -1.58 -6.35 -21.51
CA TYR A 246 -0.83 -6.21 -20.25
C TYR A 246 -0.02 -7.46 -19.96
N ALA A 247 -0.60 -8.65 -20.08
CA ALA A 247 0.10 -9.90 -19.87
C ALA A 247 1.31 -10.05 -20.83
N SER A 248 1.14 -9.67 -22.11
CA SER A 248 2.22 -9.69 -23.11
C SER A 248 3.35 -8.70 -22.77
N ALA A 249 3.03 -7.62 -22.05
CA ALA A 249 4.01 -6.66 -21.55
C ALA A 249 4.61 -7.09 -20.19
N GLY A 250 4.19 -8.21 -19.62
CA GLY A 250 4.62 -8.68 -18.29
C GLY A 250 4.05 -7.86 -17.14
N VAL A 251 2.90 -7.20 -17.33
CA VAL A 251 2.20 -6.41 -16.33
C VAL A 251 1.05 -7.23 -15.75
N GLU A 252 1.05 -7.46 -14.45
CA GLU A 252 -0.06 -8.11 -13.76
C GLU A 252 -1.28 -7.19 -13.73
N VAL A 253 -2.47 -7.76 -13.85
CA VAL A 253 -3.73 -7.03 -13.84
C VAL A 253 -4.60 -7.51 -12.69
N SER A 254 -5.16 -6.58 -11.93
CA SER A 254 -6.32 -6.81 -11.08
C SER A 254 -7.46 -5.90 -11.53
N VAL A 255 -8.69 -6.30 -11.26
CA VAL A 255 -9.88 -5.55 -11.67
C VAL A 255 -10.77 -5.22 -10.47
N PHE A 256 -11.46 -4.08 -10.56
CA PHE A 256 -12.46 -3.63 -9.60
C PHE A 256 -13.58 -2.88 -10.34
N THR A 257 -14.80 -2.79 -9.87
CA THR A 257 -15.41 -3.54 -8.76
C THR A 257 -16.20 -4.69 -9.35
N ILE A 258 -16.07 -5.89 -8.79
CA ILE A 258 -16.75 -7.07 -9.29
C ILE A 258 -17.79 -7.49 -8.24
N ASP A 259 -19.05 -7.15 -8.49
CA ASP A 259 -20.16 -7.34 -7.54
C ASP A 259 -21.12 -8.48 -7.95
N LYS A 260 -20.83 -9.19 -9.04
CA LYS A 260 -21.70 -10.26 -9.55
C LYS A 260 -20.92 -11.56 -9.72
N ASP A 261 -21.53 -12.67 -9.30
CA ASP A 261 -20.94 -14.01 -9.40
C ASP A 261 -20.54 -14.38 -10.83
N VAL A 262 -21.34 -13.99 -11.82
CA VAL A 262 -21.04 -14.27 -13.24
C VAL A 262 -19.80 -13.54 -13.73
N ASP A 263 -19.62 -12.31 -13.28
CA ASP A 263 -18.45 -11.50 -13.63
C ASP A 263 -17.22 -12.02 -12.88
N ALA A 264 -17.36 -12.38 -11.60
CA ALA A 264 -16.29 -12.97 -10.80
C ALA A 264 -15.82 -14.30 -11.40
N ALA A 265 -16.73 -15.19 -11.81
CA ALA A 265 -16.39 -16.45 -12.47
C ALA A 265 -15.67 -16.24 -13.81
N TYR A 266 -16.02 -15.18 -14.52
CA TYR A 266 -15.38 -14.84 -15.79
C TYR A 266 -13.91 -14.39 -15.56
N TYR A 267 -13.69 -13.44 -14.65
CA TYR A 267 -12.36 -12.94 -14.36
C TYR A 267 -11.44 -13.96 -13.69
N ALA A 268 -11.98 -14.95 -12.99
CA ALA A 268 -11.21 -16.01 -12.36
C ALA A 268 -10.54 -16.97 -13.37
N ASN A 269 -10.85 -16.89 -14.66
CA ASN A 269 -10.25 -17.72 -15.71
C ASN A 269 -9.04 -17.04 -16.39
N TYR A 270 -8.68 -15.84 -16.01
CA TYR A 270 -7.53 -15.10 -16.49
C TYR A 270 -6.50 -14.89 -15.38
#